data_f9df58d12ddedb1e2bd5b284d0eb1737
#
_entry.id   f9df58d12ddedb1e2bd5b284d0eb1737
#
_cell.length_a   1.000
_cell.length_b   1.000
_cell.length_c   1.000
_cell.angle_alpha   90.00
_cell.angle_beta   90.00
_cell.angle_gamma   90.00
#
_symmetry.space_group_name_H-M   'P 1'
#
loop_
_entity.id
_entity.type
_entity.pdbx_description
1 polymer ?
#
loop_
_entity_poly.entity_id
_entity_poly.type
_entity_poly.pdbx_seq_one_letter_code
_entity_poly.pdbx_strand_id
1 'polypeptide(L)'
;EKYNERNTDPDTAAEQNLLSGKRHATGMEFNLAGRINPKWDVFYNHTWIPSASIDESNVIVPVSGGGAQAKGDRPGLTPKHSASLWTTYRILPALRIGGGLTYRGKQNPEGSRAVTAKAFTTVDAMAEYTVSDMTSVKLNVTNLTDELYADSLYRGFYVPGAARSVQLSVKVLF
;
A
#
# COMPACT_ATOMS: atom_id res chain seq x y z
N GLU A 1 -11.82 2.14 -17.66
CA GLU A 1 -12.45 3.36 -17.12
C GLU A 1 -11.98 4.63 -17.84
N LYS A 2 -12.78 5.68 -17.80
CA LYS A 2 -12.36 7.04 -18.17
C LYS A 2 -11.68 7.69 -16.97
N TYR A 3 -10.66 8.50 -17.20
CA TYR A 3 -10.00 9.26 -16.14
C TYR A 3 -9.81 10.73 -16.54
N ASN A 4 -9.68 11.58 -15.54
CA ASN A 4 -9.44 13.00 -15.72
C ASN A 4 -8.02 13.26 -16.22
N GLU A 5 -7.90 14.01 -17.28
CA GLU A 5 -6.66 14.55 -17.78
C GLU A 5 -6.60 16.05 -17.56
N ARG A 6 -5.46 16.51 -17.05
CA ARG A 6 -5.21 17.95 -16.93
C ARG A 6 -4.51 18.42 -18.21
N ASN A 7 -5.15 19.32 -18.87
CA ASN A 7 -4.70 19.83 -20.16
C ASN A 7 -4.69 21.36 -20.17
N THR A 8 -3.90 21.94 -21.05
CA THR A 8 -3.90 23.38 -21.28
C THR A 8 -4.78 23.66 -22.51
N ASP A 9 -5.75 24.55 -22.36
CA ASP A 9 -6.56 25.03 -23.47
C ASP A 9 -5.64 25.80 -24.45
N PRO A 10 -5.55 25.38 -25.74
CA PRO A 10 -4.65 26.02 -26.70
C PRO A 10 -5.02 27.49 -27.01
N ASP A 11 -6.28 27.86 -26.84
CA ASP A 11 -6.78 29.18 -27.19
C ASP A 11 -6.65 30.19 -26.03
N THR A 12 -6.85 29.74 -24.80
CA THR A 12 -6.89 30.60 -23.62
C THR A 12 -5.70 30.43 -22.70
N ALA A 13 -4.85 29.41 -22.92
CA ALA A 13 -3.78 28.96 -22.03
C ALA A 13 -4.27 28.58 -20.61
N ALA A 14 -5.57 28.43 -20.42
CA ALA A 14 -6.14 28.03 -19.14
C ALA A 14 -6.00 26.54 -18.91
N GLU A 15 -5.76 26.16 -17.66
CA GLU A 15 -5.77 24.74 -17.26
C GLU A 15 -7.18 24.20 -17.18
N GLN A 16 -7.42 23.05 -17.81
CA GLN A 16 -8.70 22.36 -17.79
C GLN A 16 -8.51 20.91 -17.33
N ASN A 17 -9.53 20.40 -16.63
CA ASN A 17 -9.64 19.00 -16.32
C ASN A 17 -10.73 18.38 -17.21
N LEU A 18 -10.33 17.47 -18.10
CA LEU A 18 -11.22 16.83 -19.05
C LEU A 18 -11.27 15.32 -18.75
N LEU A 19 -12.47 14.74 -18.79
CA LEU A 19 -12.66 13.30 -18.68
C LEU A 19 -12.41 12.62 -20.06
N SER A 20 -11.21 12.77 -20.57
CA SER A 20 -10.81 12.39 -21.94
C SER A 20 -9.92 11.16 -22.02
N GLY A 21 -9.22 10.83 -20.93
CA GLY A 21 -8.36 9.67 -20.88
C GLY A 21 -9.14 8.37 -20.69
N LYS A 22 -8.55 7.26 -21.17
CA LYS A 22 -9.08 5.92 -20.98
C LYS A 22 -7.96 4.98 -20.54
N ARG A 23 -8.23 4.19 -19.53
CA ARG A 23 -7.30 3.21 -18.97
C ARG A 23 -8.02 1.96 -18.53
N HIS A 24 -7.29 0.85 -18.46
CA HIS A 24 -7.78 -0.39 -17.86
C HIS A 24 -6.76 -0.96 -16.88
N ALA A 25 -7.26 -1.76 -15.94
CA ALA A 25 -6.47 -2.63 -15.09
C ALA A 25 -7.23 -3.95 -14.93
N THR A 26 -6.52 -5.06 -15.07
CA THR A 26 -7.06 -6.40 -14.90
C THR A 26 -6.17 -7.16 -13.93
N GLY A 27 -6.76 -7.81 -12.96
CA GLY A 27 -6.02 -8.51 -11.93
C GLY A 27 -6.86 -9.50 -11.15
N MET A 28 -6.23 -10.07 -10.14
CA MET A 28 -6.83 -11.00 -9.20
C MET A 28 -6.56 -10.52 -7.78
N GLU A 29 -7.54 -10.72 -6.92
CA GLU A 29 -7.41 -10.52 -5.48
C GLU A 29 -7.62 -11.86 -4.78
N PHE A 30 -6.70 -12.17 -3.89
CA PHE A 30 -6.75 -13.38 -3.08
C PHE A 30 -6.76 -12.99 -1.61
N ASN A 31 -7.77 -13.46 -0.89
CA ASN A 31 -7.92 -13.22 0.54
C ASN A 31 -8.10 -14.55 1.25
N LEU A 32 -7.28 -14.77 2.27
CA LEU A 32 -7.35 -15.93 3.14
C LEU A 32 -7.38 -15.44 4.59
N ALA A 33 -8.39 -15.87 5.33
CA ALA A 33 -8.48 -15.68 6.77
C ALA A 33 -8.88 -17.01 7.39
N GLY A 34 -8.13 -17.48 8.35
CA GLY A 34 -8.45 -18.77 8.94
C GLY A 34 -7.63 -19.13 10.16
N ARG A 35 -8.11 -20.15 10.82
CA ARG A 35 -7.44 -20.80 11.93
C ARG A 35 -6.91 -22.16 11.46
N ILE A 36 -5.58 -22.30 11.45
CA ILE A 36 -4.93 -23.55 11.04
C ILE A 36 -5.10 -24.62 12.13
N ASN A 37 -5.01 -24.19 13.38
CA ASN A 37 -5.31 -25.03 14.56
C ASN A 37 -5.75 -24.12 15.73
N PRO A 38 -6.19 -24.66 16.89
CA PRO A 38 -6.69 -23.84 18.01
C PRO A 38 -5.73 -22.78 18.55
N LYS A 39 -4.44 -22.84 18.16
CA LYS A 39 -3.39 -21.90 18.60
C LYS A 39 -2.89 -20.97 17.50
N TRP A 40 -3.25 -21.22 16.23
CA TRP A 40 -2.62 -20.57 15.10
C TRP A 40 -3.64 -19.94 14.14
N ASP A 41 -3.66 -18.61 14.10
CA ASP A 41 -4.47 -17.82 13.17
C ASP A 41 -3.59 -17.21 12.08
N VAL A 42 -4.10 -17.14 10.84
CA VAL A 42 -3.43 -16.57 9.67
C VAL A 42 -4.39 -15.71 8.89
N PHE A 43 -3.89 -14.55 8.44
CA PHE A 43 -4.56 -13.63 7.53
C PHE A 43 -3.59 -13.30 6.41
N TYR A 44 -4.01 -13.52 5.18
CA TYR A 44 -3.22 -13.21 4.00
C TYR A 44 -4.10 -12.54 2.96
N ASN A 45 -3.59 -11.47 2.37
CA ASN A 45 -4.19 -10.91 1.17
C ASN A 45 -3.11 -10.65 0.12
N HIS A 46 -3.51 -10.76 -1.14
CA HIS A 46 -2.63 -10.49 -2.27
C HIS A 46 -3.45 -9.95 -3.45
N THR A 47 -3.05 -8.81 -3.95
CA THR A 47 -3.55 -8.22 -5.18
C THR A 47 -2.47 -8.37 -6.25
N TRP A 48 -2.82 -8.99 -7.35
CA TRP A 48 -1.98 -9.15 -8.53
C TRP A 48 -2.63 -8.51 -9.73
N ILE A 49 -2.01 -7.49 -10.30
CA ILE A 49 -2.46 -6.75 -11.47
C ILE A 49 -1.44 -6.98 -12.60
N PRO A 50 -1.50 -8.10 -13.32
CA PRO A 50 -0.57 -8.41 -14.40
C PRO A 50 -0.66 -7.39 -15.54
N SER A 51 -1.87 -6.95 -15.88
CA SER A 51 -2.15 -6.04 -16.99
C SER A 51 -2.79 -4.75 -16.49
N ALA A 52 -2.16 -3.64 -16.80
CA ALA A 52 -2.75 -2.31 -16.64
C ALA A 52 -2.10 -1.40 -17.68
N SER A 53 -2.90 -0.62 -18.41
CA SER A 53 -2.43 0.25 -19.48
C SER A 53 -3.32 1.47 -19.63
N ILE A 54 -2.70 2.55 -20.09
CA ILE A 54 -3.38 3.71 -20.62
C ILE A 54 -3.73 3.42 -22.07
N ASP A 55 -5.01 3.37 -22.38
CA ASP A 55 -5.53 3.03 -23.71
C ASP A 55 -5.59 4.28 -24.59
N GLU A 56 -5.98 5.41 -23.98
CA GLU A 56 -6.11 6.70 -24.66
C GLU A 56 -5.65 7.81 -23.70
N SER A 57 -4.87 8.75 -24.23
CA SER A 57 -4.49 9.98 -23.56
C SER A 57 -4.54 11.11 -24.56
N ASN A 58 -5.23 12.18 -24.21
CA ASN A 58 -5.44 13.35 -25.06
C ASN A 58 -4.70 14.58 -24.50
N VAL A 59 -3.70 14.39 -23.66
CA VAL A 59 -2.88 15.46 -23.13
C VAL A 59 -2.02 16.02 -24.25
N ILE A 60 -2.34 17.23 -24.74
CA ILE A 60 -1.62 17.91 -25.81
C ILE A 60 -0.39 18.63 -25.23
N VAL A 61 -0.59 19.35 -24.12
CA VAL A 61 0.47 20.07 -23.43
C VAL A 61 0.47 19.64 -21.96
N PRO A 62 1.53 18.92 -21.49
CA PRO A 62 1.60 18.55 -20.09
C PRO A 62 1.70 19.81 -19.22
N VAL A 63 0.88 19.87 -18.18
CA VAL A 63 1.00 20.90 -17.16
C VAL A 63 2.35 20.78 -16.46
N SER A 64 2.98 21.88 -16.14
CA SER A 64 4.27 21.93 -15.46
C SER A 64 4.28 21.04 -14.21
N GLY A 65 5.24 20.13 -14.12
CA GLY A 65 5.36 19.13 -13.04
C GLY A 65 4.57 17.84 -13.27
N GLY A 66 3.79 17.72 -14.35
CA GLY A 66 3.12 16.49 -14.75
C GLY A 66 3.78 15.87 -15.99
N GLY A 67 4.36 14.68 -15.86
CA GLY A 67 4.73 13.90 -17.04
C GLY A 67 3.46 13.41 -17.75
N ALA A 68 3.44 13.53 -19.09
CA ALA A 68 2.38 12.93 -19.87
C ALA A 68 2.34 11.41 -19.63
N GLN A 69 1.17 10.88 -19.37
CA GLN A 69 0.96 9.43 -19.40
C GLN A 69 0.71 9.05 -20.86
N ALA A 70 1.64 8.34 -21.47
CA ALA A 70 1.50 7.93 -22.84
C ALA A 70 0.63 6.67 -22.97
N LYS A 71 0.01 6.51 -24.11
CA LYS A 71 -0.67 5.26 -24.48
C LYS A 71 0.31 4.08 -24.36
N GLY A 72 -0.13 3.01 -23.72
CA GLY A 72 0.66 1.82 -23.43
C GLY A 72 1.38 1.85 -22.08
N ASP A 73 1.46 3.02 -21.45
CA ASP A 73 2.03 3.13 -20.11
C ASP A 73 1.15 2.47 -19.05
N ARG A 74 1.77 1.95 -18.02
CA ARG A 74 1.05 1.52 -16.81
C ARG A 74 0.57 2.74 -16.03
N PRO A 75 -0.70 2.82 -15.60
CA PRO A 75 -1.19 3.90 -14.78
C PRO A 75 -0.34 4.08 -13.52
N GLY A 76 -0.16 5.33 -13.07
CA GLY A 76 0.48 5.60 -11.80
C GLY A 76 -0.26 4.96 -10.64
N LEU A 77 0.42 4.79 -9.49
CA LEU A 77 -0.13 4.21 -8.26
C LEU A 77 -0.72 2.80 -8.42
N THR A 78 -0.28 2.08 -9.46
CA THR A 78 -0.80 0.75 -9.79
C THR A 78 0.34 -0.27 -9.74
N PRO A 79 0.78 -0.71 -8.54
CA PRO A 79 1.82 -1.72 -8.41
C PRO A 79 1.35 -3.06 -9.01
N LYS A 80 2.28 -3.86 -9.52
CA LYS A 80 1.95 -5.17 -10.09
C LYS A 80 1.53 -6.18 -9.02
N HIS A 81 2.12 -6.07 -7.84
CA HIS A 81 1.82 -6.91 -6.69
C HIS A 81 1.75 -6.05 -5.43
N SER A 82 0.75 -6.34 -4.60
CA SER A 82 0.64 -5.87 -3.21
C SER A 82 0.18 -7.04 -2.37
N ALA A 83 0.80 -7.26 -1.23
CA ALA A 83 0.45 -8.38 -0.36
C ALA A 83 0.62 -7.99 1.10
N SER A 84 -0.18 -8.58 1.96
CA SER A 84 0.07 -8.57 3.40
C SER A 84 -0.21 -9.96 4.00
N LEU A 85 0.60 -10.29 4.97
CA LEU A 85 0.46 -11.49 5.79
C LEU A 85 0.48 -11.04 7.25
N TRP A 86 -0.46 -11.54 8.02
CA TRP A 86 -0.43 -11.44 9.47
C TRP A 86 -0.71 -12.82 10.07
N THR A 87 0.08 -13.22 11.06
CA THR A 87 -0.11 -14.50 11.73
C THR A 87 0.08 -14.34 13.23
N THR A 88 -0.68 -15.09 14.01
CA THR A 88 -0.54 -15.15 15.47
C THR A 88 -0.49 -16.59 15.94
N TYR A 89 0.38 -16.85 16.90
CA TYR A 89 0.52 -18.18 17.51
C TYR A 89 0.53 -18.09 19.03
N ARG A 90 -0.29 -18.94 19.67
CA ARG A 90 -0.34 -19.07 21.13
C ARG A 90 0.71 -20.08 21.59
N ILE A 91 1.85 -19.57 22.05
CA ILE A 91 2.98 -20.41 22.53
C ILE A 91 2.59 -21.07 23.86
N LEU A 92 2.03 -20.28 24.79
CA LEU A 92 1.58 -20.72 26.12
C LEU A 92 0.11 -20.29 26.29
N PRO A 93 -0.62 -20.86 27.26
CA PRO A 93 -1.99 -20.39 27.55
C PRO A 93 -2.08 -18.87 27.77
N ALA A 94 -1.08 -18.28 28.41
CA ALA A 94 -1.00 -16.86 28.72
C ALA A 94 -0.21 -16.03 27.69
N LEU A 95 0.53 -16.66 26.73
CA LEU A 95 1.40 -15.94 25.81
C LEU A 95 1.02 -16.19 24.35
N ARG A 96 0.69 -15.13 23.64
CA ARG A 96 0.46 -15.10 22.21
C ARG A 96 1.49 -14.18 21.54
N ILE A 97 2.13 -14.67 20.51
CA ILE A 97 3.00 -13.87 19.64
C ILE A 97 2.37 -13.72 18.26
N GLY A 98 2.80 -12.72 17.53
CA GLY A 98 2.38 -12.51 16.15
C GLY A 98 3.43 -11.79 15.36
N GLY A 99 3.32 -11.91 14.04
CA GLY A 99 4.15 -11.19 13.12
C GLY A 99 3.43 -10.97 11.80
N GLY A 100 3.86 -9.97 11.09
CA GLY A 100 3.28 -9.58 9.82
C GLY A 100 4.33 -9.10 8.83
N LEU A 101 3.95 -9.18 7.56
CA LEU A 101 4.70 -8.66 6.43
C LEU A 101 3.74 -7.85 5.56
N THR A 102 4.17 -6.66 5.14
CA THR A 102 3.47 -5.88 4.12
C THR A 102 4.42 -5.63 2.97
N TYR A 103 4.06 -6.08 1.79
CA TYR A 103 4.80 -5.88 0.55
C TYR A 103 4.02 -4.99 -0.41
N ARG A 104 4.70 -4.03 -1.02
CA ARG A 104 4.19 -3.27 -2.15
C ARG A 104 5.23 -3.24 -3.27
N GLY A 105 4.82 -3.63 -4.48
CA GLY A 105 5.66 -3.58 -5.68
C GLY A 105 6.02 -2.15 -6.08
N LYS A 106 7.02 -2.02 -6.94
CA LYS A 106 7.41 -0.72 -7.50
C LYS A 106 6.25 -0.04 -8.21
N GLN A 107 6.18 1.28 -8.12
CA GLN A 107 5.14 2.08 -8.76
C GLN A 107 5.66 3.49 -9.09
N ASN A 108 4.98 4.14 -10.03
CA ASN A 108 5.23 5.52 -10.36
C ASN A 108 4.15 6.41 -9.72
N PRO A 109 4.44 7.66 -9.40
CA PRO A 109 3.39 8.63 -9.09
C PRO A 109 2.48 8.83 -10.29
N GLU A 110 1.27 9.30 -10.05
CA GLU A 110 0.36 9.62 -11.12
C GLU A 110 0.93 10.77 -11.98
N GLY A 111 0.86 10.62 -13.31
CA GLY A 111 1.33 11.61 -14.26
C GLY A 111 2.85 11.78 -14.37
N SER A 112 3.67 10.96 -13.73
CA SER A 112 5.13 11.02 -13.87
C SER A 112 5.75 9.65 -14.08
N ARG A 113 6.67 9.56 -15.06
CA ARG A 113 7.49 8.37 -15.35
C ARG A 113 8.96 8.56 -14.94
N ALA A 114 9.36 9.80 -14.66
CA ALA A 114 10.73 10.13 -14.30
C ALA A 114 11.11 9.56 -12.93
N VAL A 115 10.13 9.36 -12.05
CA VAL A 115 10.34 8.83 -10.69
C VAL A 115 9.68 7.48 -10.54
N THR A 116 10.39 6.54 -9.98
CA THR A 116 9.86 5.23 -9.59
C THR A 116 10.13 5.02 -8.12
N ALA A 117 9.07 4.85 -7.34
CA ALA A 117 9.20 4.35 -5.99
C ALA A 117 9.58 2.87 -6.03
N LYS A 118 10.62 2.49 -5.33
CA LYS A 118 11.07 1.11 -5.22
C LYS A 118 10.01 0.26 -4.51
N ALA A 119 10.01 -1.03 -4.79
CA ALA A 119 9.28 -1.98 -3.98
C ALA A 119 9.83 -2.00 -2.56
N PHE A 120 8.97 -2.24 -1.58
CA PHE A 120 9.37 -2.36 -0.20
C PHE A 120 8.65 -3.51 0.51
N THR A 121 9.23 -3.91 1.64
CA THR A 121 8.62 -4.86 2.58
C THR A 121 8.82 -4.34 3.99
N THR A 122 7.75 -4.13 4.73
CA THR A 122 7.81 -3.88 6.17
C THR A 122 7.49 -5.15 6.95
N VAL A 123 8.09 -5.26 8.12
CA VAL A 123 7.89 -6.37 9.07
C VAL A 123 7.35 -5.82 10.36
N ASP A 124 6.28 -6.41 10.87
CA ASP A 124 5.68 -6.06 12.14
C ASP A 124 5.72 -7.26 13.09
N ALA A 125 5.75 -7.00 14.39
CA ALA A 125 5.75 -8.04 15.40
C ALA A 125 4.88 -7.66 16.60
N MET A 126 4.35 -8.65 17.29
CA MET A 126 3.63 -8.43 18.54
C MET A 126 3.83 -9.57 19.53
N ALA A 127 3.74 -9.25 20.82
CA ALA A 127 3.61 -10.21 21.90
C ALA A 127 2.51 -9.73 22.85
N GLU A 128 1.64 -10.65 23.28
CA GLU A 128 0.58 -10.36 24.24
C GLU A 128 0.64 -11.39 25.36
N TYR A 129 0.70 -10.90 26.58
CA TYR A 129 0.74 -11.69 27.80
C TYR A 129 -0.48 -11.41 28.66
N THR A 130 -1.24 -12.45 28.97
CA THR A 130 -2.37 -12.44 29.88
C THR A 130 -1.83 -12.63 31.31
N VAL A 131 -1.84 -11.54 32.10
CA VAL A 131 -1.35 -11.54 33.47
C VAL A 131 -2.37 -12.17 34.41
N SER A 132 -3.66 -11.87 34.19
CA SER A 132 -4.79 -12.42 34.91
C SER A 132 -6.04 -12.39 34.02
N ASP A 133 -7.17 -12.92 34.50
CA ASP A 133 -8.44 -12.86 33.75
C ASP A 133 -8.90 -11.43 33.45
N MET A 134 -8.41 -10.44 34.22
CA MET A 134 -8.78 -9.04 34.06
C MET A 134 -7.66 -8.18 33.46
N THR A 135 -6.43 -8.71 33.30
CA THR A 135 -5.29 -7.88 32.90
C THR A 135 -4.46 -8.55 31.80
N SER A 136 -4.22 -7.81 30.74
CA SER A 136 -3.27 -8.21 29.69
C SER A 136 -2.33 -7.07 29.33
N VAL A 137 -1.13 -7.44 28.90
CA VAL A 137 -0.08 -6.54 28.41
C VAL A 137 0.26 -6.91 26.98
N LYS A 138 0.30 -5.94 26.09
CA LYS A 138 0.61 -6.14 24.68
C LYS A 138 1.71 -5.20 24.23
N LEU A 139 2.76 -5.78 23.66
CA LEU A 139 3.83 -5.09 22.97
C LEU A 139 3.60 -5.22 21.46
N ASN A 140 3.60 -4.09 20.75
CA ASN A 140 3.60 -4.05 19.29
C ASN A 140 4.88 -3.35 18.83
N VAL A 141 5.46 -3.88 17.76
CA VAL A 141 6.57 -3.26 17.04
C VAL A 141 6.16 -3.17 15.58
N THR A 142 6.06 -1.96 15.06
CA THR A 142 5.78 -1.71 13.63
C THR A 142 7.06 -1.34 12.92
N ASN A 143 7.18 -1.77 11.66
CA ASN A 143 8.38 -1.58 10.85
C ASN A 143 9.66 -2.03 11.60
N LEU A 144 9.68 -3.27 12.05
CA LEU A 144 10.76 -3.86 12.87
C LEU A 144 12.14 -3.69 12.24
N THR A 145 12.22 -3.75 10.92
CA THR A 145 13.46 -3.62 10.13
C THR A 145 13.87 -2.17 9.89
N ASP A 146 13.03 -1.20 10.29
CA ASP A 146 13.25 0.24 10.06
C ASP A 146 13.43 0.59 8.57
N GLU A 147 12.64 -0.08 7.73
CA GLU A 147 12.67 0.15 6.27
C GLU A 147 12.20 1.57 5.95
N LEU A 148 12.99 2.29 5.17
CA LEU A 148 12.61 3.60 4.64
C LEU A 148 11.89 3.40 3.30
N TYR A 149 10.61 3.71 3.27
CA TYR A 149 9.76 3.49 2.09
C TYR A 149 8.88 4.69 1.77
N ALA A 150 8.43 4.76 0.52
CA ALA A 150 7.45 5.75 0.09
C ALA A 150 6.04 5.19 0.32
N ASP A 151 5.33 5.70 1.33
CA ASP A 151 3.97 5.28 1.64
C ASP A 151 2.98 5.86 0.63
N SER A 152 3.03 7.17 0.42
CA SER A 152 2.19 7.88 -0.55
C SER A 152 3.04 8.62 -1.56
N LEU A 153 2.61 8.58 -2.83
CA LEU A 153 3.32 9.21 -3.95
C LEU A 153 2.49 10.34 -4.52
N TYR A 154 3.15 11.45 -4.75
CA TYR A 154 2.61 12.62 -5.41
C TYR A 154 3.51 13.03 -6.57
N ARG A 155 3.05 13.95 -7.42
CA ARG A 155 3.89 14.54 -8.46
C ARG A 155 5.03 15.32 -7.81
N GLY A 156 6.27 14.88 -8.01
CA GLY A 156 7.45 15.56 -7.54
C GLY A 156 7.88 15.30 -6.09
N PHE A 157 7.07 14.60 -5.27
CA PHE A 157 7.44 14.24 -3.90
C PHE A 157 6.75 12.96 -3.43
N TYR A 158 7.22 12.43 -2.32
CA TYR A 158 6.57 11.32 -1.63
C TYR A 158 6.48 11.61 -0.13
N VAL A 159 5.52 10.99 0.53
CA VAL A 159 5.45 10.95 1.99
C VAL A 159 6.16 9.67 2.43
N PRO A 160 7.20 9.76 3.27
CA PRO A 160 7.82 8.57 3.83
C PRO A 160 6.86 7.83 4.73
N GLY A 161 6.95 6.52 4.74
CA GLY A 161 6.23 5.67 5.68
C GLY A 161 6.74 5.84 7.12
N ALA A 162 5.96 5.32 8.05
CA ALA A 162 6.31 5.38 9.46
C ALA A 162 7.63 4.65 9.74
N ALA A 163 8.52 5.29 10.49
CA ALA A 163 9.72 4.68 11.03
C ALA A 163 9.34 3.56 12.01
N ARG A 164 10.33 2.76 12.42
CA ARG A 164 10.12 1.76 13.47
C ARG A 164 9.53 2.41 14.71
N SER A 165 8.44 1.84 15.21
CA SER A 165 7.83 2.27 16.45
C SER A 165 7.54 1.10 17.36
N VAL A 166 7.57 1.36 18.67
CA VAL A 166 7.30 0.40 19.73
C VAL A 166 6.18 0.94 20.60
N GLN A 167 5.13 0.17 20.79
CA GLN A 167 3.98 0.54 21.60
C GLN A 167 3.72 -0.54 22.64
N LEU A 168 3.68 -0.15 23.91
CA LEU A 168 3.23 -0.98 25.02
C LEU A 168 1.80 -0.58 25.43
N SER A 169 0.93 -1.55 25.52
CA SER A 169 -0.47 -1.35 25.92
C SER A 169 -0.79 -2.27 27.11
N VAL A 170 -1.49 -1.73 28.10
CA VAL A 170 -2.03 -2.48 29.23
C VAL A 170 -3.54 -2.37 29.19
N LYS A 171 -4.23 -3.50 29.18
CA LYS A 171 -5.69 -3.59 29.27
C LYS A 171 -6.06 -4.11 30.65
N VAL A 172 -6.92 -3.38 31.36
CA VAL A 172 -7.51 -3.80 32.63
C VAL A 172 -9.02 -3.76 32.51
N LEU A 173 -9.67 -4.85 32.91
CA LEU A 173 -11.13 -4.95 33.05
C LEU A 173 -11.46 -4.81 34.54
N PHE A 174 -12.48 -4.02 34.88
CA PHE A 174 -12.97 -3.79 36.23
C PHE A 174 -14.50 -3.81 36.29
#